data_f8cb70e720419a599e3ff1c8b5f5a226
#
_entry.id   f8cb70e720419a599e3ff1c8b5f5a226
#
_cell.length_a   1.000
_cell.length_b   1.000
_cell.length_c   1.000
_cell.angle_alpha   90.00
_cell.angle_beta   90.00
_cell.angle_gamma   90.00
#
_symmetry.space_group_name_H-M   'P 1'
#
loop_
_entity.id
_entity.type
_entity.pdbx_description
1 polymer ?
#
loop_
_entity_poly.entity_id
_entity_poly.type
_entity_poly.pdbx_seq_one_letter_code
_entity_poly.pdbx_strand_id
1 'polypeptide(L)'
;DPRYQLHGTDALRDWMQERADEVIAAMADTHFDIPEPVRTIECLIAPTQTGGIYYTGPSDDFSRPGRMWWSVPKGVTEFGTWRELTTVYHEGVPGHHLQVGQTVYRRELLNKWRRMMCWTSGHGEGWALYAERLMAELGFMDDPGNYLGLLDGQSLRAARVVLDIGVHCGFEAPAEVGGGSWTYDKAWTFLRAHSNEGEEMLRFELNRYLGWPGQAPSYKVGERLWLQLRDEAQQRAGDAFSLKDFHRRALDVGSGGLDVLRDAVLD
;
A
#
# COMPACT_ATOMS: atom_id res chain seq x y z
N ASP A 1 20.05 -14.73 1.09
CA ASP A 1 19.64 -16.06 0.68
C ASP A 1 19.31 -16.05 -0.81
N PRO A 2 19.95 -16.92 -1.64
CA PRO A 2 19.72 -16.93 -3.09
C PRO A 2 18.28 -17.15 -3.53
N ARG A 3 17.43 -17.76 -2.69
CA ARG A 3 16.00 -17.98 -2.98
C ARG A 3 15.22 -16.69 -3.19
N TYR A 4 15.69 -15.58 -2.63
CA TYR A 4 15.02 -14.28 -2.70
C TYR A 4 15.77 -13.29 -3.61
N GLN A 5 16.70 -13.75 -4.43
CA GLN A 5 17.49 -12.87 -5.28
C GLN A 5 17.06 -12.95 -6.75
N LEU A 6 16.86 -11.80 -7.35
CA LEU A 6 16.66 -11.64 -8.79
C LEU A 6 17.77 -10.76 -9.37
N HIS A 7 18.14 -11.04 -10.61
CA HIS A 7 19.16 -10.32 -11.35
C HIS A 7 18.57 -9.73 -12.63
N GLY A 8 18.67 -8.40 -12.74
CA GLY A 8 18.17 -7.65 -13.88
C GLY A 8 16.69 -7.23 -13.77
N THR A 9 16.39 -6.13 -14.42
CA THR A 9 15.06 -5.50 -14.40
C THR A 9 13.99 -6.31 -15.11
N ASP A 10 14.37 -7.09 -16.13
CA ASP A 10 13.41 -7.98 -16.82
C ASP A 10 12.98 -9.12 -15.89
N ALA A 11 13.92 -9.71 -15.15
CA ALA A 11 13.59 -10.75 -14.15
C ALA A 11 12.69 -10.19 -13.04
N LEU A 12 12.95 -8.96 -12.58
CA LEU A 12 12.08 -8.30 -11.61
C LEU A 12 10.67 -8.07 -12.14
N ARG A 13 10.55 -7.52 -13.38
CA ARG A 13 9.25 -7.29 -14.02
C ARG A 13 8.46 -8.60 -14.18
N ASP A 14 9.10 -9.64 -14.67
CA ASP A 14 8.45 -10.93 -14.94
C ASP A 14 8.01 -11.59 -13.63
N TRP A 15 8.82 -11.51 -12.57
CA TRP A 15 8.47 -11.98 -11.25
C TRP A 15 7.28 -11.20 -10.66
N MET A 16 7.25 -9.87 -10.77
CA MET A 16 6.12 -9.07 -10.31
C MET A 16 4.83 -9.45 -11.03
N GLN A 17 4.89 -9.63 -12.36
CA GLN A 17 3.73 -10.00 -13.16
C GLN A 17 3.22 -11.40 -12.74
N GLU A 18 4.11 -12.37 -12.58
CA GLU A 18 3.75 -13.71 -12.12
C GLU A 18 3.06 -13.67 -10.76
N ARG A 19 3.62 -12.93 -9.77
CA ARG A 19 3.02 -12.81 -8.44
C ARG A 19 1.67 -12.09 -8.47
N ALA A 20 1.53 -11.05 -9.29
CA ALA A 20 0.27 -10.34 -9.46
C ALA A 20 -0.82 -11.24 -10.08
N ASP A 21 -0.48 -11.99 -11.12
CA ASP A 21 -1.43 -12.89 -11.79
C ASP A 21 -1.87 -14.05 -10.86
N GLU A 22 -0.92 -14.65 -10.14
CA GLU A 22 -1.21 -15.69 -9.15
C GLU A 22 -2.16 -15.22 -8.06
N VAL A 23 -1.91 -14.05 -7.48
CA VAL A 23 -2.74 -13.54 -6.40
C VAL A 23 -4.13 -13.14 -6.90
N ILE A 24 -4.25 -12.57 -8.09
CA ILE A 24 -5.56 -12.29 -8.70
C ILE A 24 -6.36 -13.58 -8.86
N ALA A 25 -5.75 -14.63 -9.39
CA ALA A 25 -6.41 -15.92 -9.56
C ALA A 25 -6.83 -16.56 -8.23
N ALA A 26 -6.02 -16.42 -7.19
CA ALA A 26 -6.32 -16.97 -5.86
C ALA A 26 -7.39 -16.18 -5.11
N MET A 27 -7.45 -14.85 -5.32
CA MET A 27 -8.35 -13.96 -4.60
C MET A 27 -9.72 -13.83 -5.26
N ALA A 28 -9.77 -13.90 -6.60
CA ALA A 28 -11.01 -13.70 -7.35
C ALA A 28 -12.05 -14.74 -6.95
N ASP A 29 -13.26 -14.29 -6.70
CA ASP A 29 -14.44 -15.09 -6.33
C ASP A 29 -14.34 -15.82 -4.97
N THR A 30 -13.14 -15.94 -4.40
CA THR A 30 -12.88 -16.54 -3.09
C THR A 30 -12.94 -15.50 -1.97
N HIS A 31 -12.04 -14.54 -1.99
CA HIS A 31 -11.92 -13.50 -0.97
C HIS A 31 -12.50 -12.15 -1.39
N PHE A 32 -12.56 -11.91 -2.70
CA PHE A 32 -13.08 -10.66 -3.29
C PHE A 32 -13.92 -10.95 -4.53
N ASP A 33 -14.92 -10.09 -4.76
CA ASP A 33 -15.67 -10.04 -6.01
C ASP A 33 -14.91 -9.13 -6.99
N ILE A 34 -13.90 -9.68 -7.68
CA ILE A 34 -13.07 -8.91 -8.62
C ILE A 34 -13.74 -8.86 -9.99
N PRO A 35 -14.20 -7.69 -10.47
CA PRO A 35 -14.78 -7.55 -11.80
C PRO A 35 -13.79 -7.98 -12.91
N GLU A 36 -14.28 -8.59 -13.98
CA GLU A 36 -13.45 -9.11 -15.06
C GLU A 36 -12.41 -8.10 -15.61
N PRO A 37 -12.74 -6.83 -15.90
CA PRO A 37 -11.75 -5.86 -16.36
C PRO A 37 -10.68 -5.52 -15.33
N VAL A 38 -10.90 -5.80 -14.04
CA VAL A 38 -9.95 -5.56 -12.94
C VAL A 38 -9.04 -6.77 -12.71
N ARG A 39 -9.29 -7.90 -13.37
CA ARG A 39 -8.44 -9.10 -13.29
C ARG A 39 -7.15 -8.99 -14.10
N THR A 40 -6.92 -7.85 -14.76
CA THR A 40 -5.70 -7.59 -15.54
C THR A 40 -4.95 -6.39 -15.00
N ILE A 41 -3.67 -6.59 -14.68
CA ILE A 41 -2.71 -5.56 -14.30
C ILE A 41 -1.45 -5.70 -15.16
N GLU A 42 -0.82 -4.58 -15.52
CA GLU A 42 0.51 -4.57 -16.16
C GLU A 42 1.57 -4.18 -15.13
N CYS A 43 2.59 -5.01 -14.96
CA CYS A 43 3.76 -4.72 -14.12
C CYS A 43 4.90 -4.20 -15.01
N LEU A 44 5.41 -3.01 -14.70
CA LEU A 44 6.33 -2.28 -15.58
C LEU A 44 7.50 -1.69 -14.78
N ILE A 45 8.66 -1.61 -15.43
CA ILE A 45 9.77 -0.81 -14.92
C ILE A 45 9.52 0.65 -15.32
N ALA A 46 9.56 1.54 -14.34
CA ALA A 46 9.34 2.96 -14.58
C ALA A 46 10.46 3.57 -15.43
N PRO A 47 10.15 4.51 -16.34
CA PRO A 47 11.19 5.19 -17.13
C PRO A 47 12.05 6.12 -16.28
N THR A 48 11.61 6.51 -15.09
CA THR A 48 12.35 7.31 -14.12
C THR A 48 13.18 6.41 -13.21
N GLN A 49 14.42 6.83 -12.94
CA GLN A 49 15.35 6.12 -12.04
C GLN A 49 15.36 6.70 -10.61
N THR A 50 14.49 7.67 -10.36
CA THR A 50 14.33 8.33 -9.06
C THR A 50 12.86 8.24 -8.64
N GLY A 51 12.62 8.08 -7.36
CA GLY A 51 11.26 7.92 -6.82
C GLY A 51 10.99 6.51 -6.34
N GLY A 52 9.76 6.28 -5.92
CA GLY A 52 9.32 5.01 -5.36
C GLY A 52 8.62 4.11 -6.38
N ILE A 53 7.94 3.15 -5.84
CA ILE A 53 7.00 2.30 -6.55
C ILE A 53 5.64 2.99 -6.51
N TYR A 54 4.86 2.90 -7.59
CA TYR A 54 3.56 3.55 -7.66
C TYR A 54 2.59 2.83 -8.59
N TYR A 55 1.32 3.06 -8.37
CA TYR A 55 0.24 2.53 -9.18
C TYR A 55 -0.43 3.63 -10.02
N THR A 56 -0.85 3.29 -11.25
CA THR A 56 -1.72 4.12 -12.08
C THR A 56 -2.98 3.35 -12.45
N GLY A 57 -4.15 3.94 -12.16
CA GLY A 57 -5.44 3.32 -12.42
C GLY A 57 -5.72 3.03 -13.90
N PRO A 58 -6.69 2.16 -14.20
CA PRO A 58 -7.11 1.90 -15.56
C PRO A 58 -7.77 3.14 -16.20
N SER A 59 -7.88 3.12 -17.53
CA SER A 59 -8.72 4.10 -18.23
C SER A 59 -10.20 3.90 -17.89
N ASP A 60 -11.02 4.95 -18.07
CA ASP A 60 -12.46 4.90 -17.76
C ASP A 60 -13.21 3.75 -18.45
N ASP A 61 -12.78 3.38 -19.65
CA ASP A 61 -13.34 2.32 -20.48
C ASP A 61 -12.59 0.97 -20.38
N PHE A 62 -11.57 0.89 -19.52
CA PHE A 62 -10.66 -0.26 -19.38
C PHE A 62 -9.90 -0.63 -20.66
N SER A 63 -9.84 0.21 -21.70
CA SER A 63 -9.00 -0.02 -22.88
C SER A 63 -7.51 -0.05 -22.54
N ARG A 64 -7.12 0.58 -21.43
CA ARG A 64 -5.82 0.46 -20.78
C ARG A 64 -6.03 -0.09 -19.36
N PRO A 65 -5.38 -1.21 -19.01
CA PRO A 65 -5.46 -1.76 -17.65
C PRO A 65 -4.77 -0.87 -16.61
N GLY A 66 -4.95 -1.19 -15.34
CA GLY A 66 -4.15 -0.64 -14.25
C GLY A 66 -2.69 -1.06 -14.38
N ARG A 67 -1.77 -0.23 -13.89
CA ARG A 67 -0.32 -0.44 -14.02
C ARG A 67 0.41 -0.23 -12.71
N MET A 68 1.24 -1.19 -12.36
CA MET A 68 2.23 -1.09 -11.30
C MET A 68 3.58 -0.68 -11.90
N TRP A 69 4.17 0.37 -11.37
CA TRP A 69 5.42 0.93 -11.86
C TRP A 69 6.52 0.82 -10.80
N TRP A 70 7.64 0.25 -11.20
CA TRP A 70 8.78 0.06 -10.33
C TRP A 70 9.94 0.93 -10.75
N SER A 71 10.24 2.01 -9.99
CA SER A 71 11.43 2.82 -10.23
C SER A 71 12.66 2.08 -9.72
N VAL A 72 13.62 1.87 -10.62
CA VAL A 72 14.89 1.21 -10.28
C VAL A 72 16.01 2.26 -10.34
N PRO A 73 16.72 2.51 -9.22
CA PRO A 73 17.84 3.43 -9.21
C PRO A 73 18.94 3.01 -10.21
N LYS A 74 19.67 3.99 -10.74
CA LYS A 74 20.74 3.74 -11.72
C LYS A 74 21.79 2.78 -11.14
N GLY A 75 22.09 1.73 -11.88
CA GLY A 75 23.09 0.73 -11.51
C GLY A 75 22.62 -0.36 -10.55
N VAL A 76 21.38 -0.31 -10.07
CA VAL A 76 20.79 -1.41 -9.30
C VAL A 76 20.36 -2.51 -10.27
N THR A 77 20.94 -3.70 -10.08
CA THR A 77 20.68 -4.89 -10.91
C THR A 77 20.33 -6.13 -10.09
N GLU A 78 20.35 -6.03 -8.77
CA GLU A 78 20.03 -7.10 -7.84
C GLU A 78 18.86 -6.70 -6.96
N PHE A 79 17.88 -7.59 -6.81
CA PHE A 79 16.64 -7.32 -6.08
C PHE A 79 16.35 -8.43 -5.09
N GLY A 80 15.90 -8.04 -3.89
CA GLY A 80 15.55 -8.96 -2.81
C GLY A 80 14.04 -9.19 -2.74
N THR A 81 13.53 -10.25 -3.37
CA THR A 81 12.09 -10.54 -3.43
C THR A 81 11.41 -10.68 -2.07
N TRP A 82 12.17 -11.05 -1.03
CA TRP A 82 11.65 -11.19 0.33
C TRP A 82 10.95 -9.94 0.85
N ARG A 83 11.42 -8.77 0.45
CA ARG A 83 10.87 -7.48 0.83
C ARG A 83 9.84 -6.96 -0.17
N GLU A 84 10.01 -7.34 -1.44
CA GLU A 84 9.22 -6.78 -2.53
C GLU A 84 7.82 -7.40 -2.64
N LEU A 85 7.60 -8.61 -2.13
CA LEU A 85 6.30 -9.29 -2.25
C LEU A 85 5.17 -8.51 -1.59
N THR A 86 5.41 -7.95 -0.40
CA THR A 86 4.39 -7.13 0.27
C THR A 86 4.03 -5.88 -0.54
N THR A 87 4.99 -5.31 -1.28
CA THR A 87 4.76 -4.17 -2.18
C THR A 87 3.96 -4.57 -3.42
N VAL A 88 4.17 -5.78 -3.96
CA VAL A 88 3.31 -6.31 -5.04
C VAL A 88 1.85 -6.38 -4.60
N TYR A 89 1.58 -6.78 -3.35
CA TYR A 89 0.23 -6.80 -2.80
C TYR A 89 -0.33 -5.40 -2.53
N HIS A 90 0.52 -4.47 -2.11
CA HIS A 90 0.17 -3.06 -1.88
C HIS A 90 -0.28 -2.37 -3.17
N GLU A 91 0.51 -2.47 -4.24
CA GLU A 91 0.21 -1.84 -5.52
C GLU A 91 -0.80 -2.64 -6.36
N GLY A 92 -0.78 -3.97 -6.20
CA GLY A 92 -1.62 -4.91 -6.94
C GLY A 92 -2.93 -5.25 -6.25
N VAL A 93 -3.19 -6.56 -6.14
CA VAL A 93 -4.35 -7.13 -5.45
C VAL A 93 -3.88 -7.74 -4.11
N PRO A 94 -4.58 -7.45 -3.02
CA PRO A 94 -5.85 -6.71 -2.92
C PRO A 94 -5.69 -5.19 -2.70
N GLY A 95 -4.50 -4.62 -2.89
CA GLY A 95 -4.20 -3.21 -2.64
C GLY A 95 -4.78 -2.22 -3.66
N HIS A 96 -3.93 -1.30 -4.14
CA HIS A 96 -4.37 -0.18 -5.00
C HIS A 96 -5.06 -0.61 -6.27
N HIS A 97 -4.58 -1.67 -6.95
CA HIS A 97 -5.20 -2.11 -8.20
C HIS A 97 -6.65 -2.55 -7.99
N LEU A 98 -6.93 -3.33 -6.97
CA LEU A 98 -8.31 -3.73 -6.67
C LEU A 98 -9.16 -2.52 -6.30
N GLN A 99 -8.71 -1.68 -5.37
CA GLN A 99 -9.47 -0.53 -4.88
C GLN A 99 -9.80 0.46 -6.01
N VAL A 100 -8.79 0.90 -6.74
CA VAL A 100 -8.97 1.90 -7.81
C VAL A 100 -9.71 1.30 -8.99
N GLY A 101 -9.36 0.06 -9.39
CA GLY A 101 -10.03 -0.64 -10.47
C GLY A 101 -11.53 -0.84 -10.21
N GLN A 102 -11.88 -1.27 -8.99
CA GLN A 102 -13.28 -1.39 -8.58
C GLN A 102 -13.99 -0.04 -8.60
N THR A 103 -13.37 1.01 -8.10
CA THR A 103 -13.92 2.36 -8.14
C THR A 103 -14.21 2.82 -9.57
N VAL A 104 -13.28 2.61 -10.51
CA VAL A 104 -13.49 2.91 -11.94
C VAL A 104 -14.63 2.08 -12.52
N TYR A 105 -14.74 0.81 -12.16
CA TYR A 105 -15.77 -0.10 -12.65
C TYR A 105 -17.19 0.28 -12.23
N ARG A 106 -17.38 0.88 -11.04
CA ARG A 106 -18.70 1.18 -10.44
C ARG A 106 -19.38 2.42 -11.02
N ARG A 107 -19.58 2.46 -12.36
CA ARG A 107 -20.25 3.57 -13.05
C ARG A 107 -21.69 3.79 -12.60
N GLU A 108 -22.38 2.73 -12.20
CA GLU A 108 -23.76 2.78 -11.74
C GLU A 108 -23.90 3.45 -10.37
N LEU A 109 -22.83 3.40 -9.56
CA LEU A 109 -22.84 3.92 -8.18
C LEU A 109 -22.14 5.26 -8.06
N LEU A 110 -21.10 5.51 -8.86
CA LEU A 110 -20.18 6.61 -8.67
C LEU A 110 -20.13 7.51 -9.91
N ASN A 111 -20.21 8.82 -9.68
CA ASN A 111 -20.00 9.79 -10.76
C ASN A 111 -18.54 9.79 -11.26
N LYS A 112 -18.30 10.39 -12.43
CA LYS A 112 -16.98 10.36 -13.08
C LYS A 112 -15.87 10.98 -12.23
N TRP A 113 -16.15 12.06 -11.48
CA TRP A 113 -15.15 12.68 -10.62
C TRP A 113 -14.70 11.72 -9.50
N ARG A 114 -15.64 11.03 -8.83
CA ARG A 114 -15.33 10.05 -7.79
C ARG A 114 -14.54 8.85 -8.33
N ARG A 115 -14.84 8.43 -9.56
CA ARG A 115 -14.16 7.30 -10.19
C ARG A 115 -12.76 7.59 -10.68
N MET A 116 -12.51 8.81 -11.20
CA MET A 116 -11.30 9.11 -11.96
C MET A 116 -10.36 10.12 -11.30
N MET A 117 -10.86 10.93 -10.37
CA MET A 117 -10.11 12.08 -9.84
C MET A 117 -10.04 12.13 -8.31
N CYS A 118 -11.01 11.52 -7.63
CA CYS A 118 -11.06 11.59 -6.17
C CYS A 118 -10.00 10.68 -5.55
N TRP A 119 -9.10 11.27 -4.79
CA TRP A 119 -8.10 10.55 -4.02
C TRP A 119 -7.98 11.15 -2.62
N THR A 120 -8.01 10.31 -1.61
CA THR A 120 -7.75 10.67 -0.21
C THR A 120 -6.69 9.72 0.32
N SER A 121 -5.51 10.26 0.68
CA SER A 121 -4.34 9.43 1.05
C SER A 121 -4.65 8.46 2.20
N GLY A 122 -5.31 8.91 3.27
CA GLY A 122 -5.65 8.02 4.39
C GLY A 122 -6.59 6.89 4.00
N HIS A 123 -7.48 7.10 3.03
CA HIS A 123 -8.35 6.06 2.48
C HIS A 123 -7.56 5.07 1.61
N GLY A 124 -6.84 5.57 0.61
CA GLY A 124 -6.14 4.74 -0.38
C GLY A 124 -4.91 4.03 0.21
N GLU A 125 -4.01 4.78 0.84
CA GLU A 125 -2.81 4.21 1.45
C GLU A 125 -3.14 3.34 2.67
N GLY A 126 -4.16 3.76 3.44
CA GLY A 126 -4.66 2.97 4.56
C GLY A 126 -5.22 1.64 4.11
N TRP A 127 -5.99 1.61 3.02
CA TRP A 127 -6.45 0.38 2.38
C TRP A 127 -5.30 -0.50 1.94
N ALA A 128 -4.33 0.03 1.19
CA ALA A 128 -3.22 -0.75 0.67
C ALA A 128 -2.35 -1.35 1.78
N LEU A 129 -2.11 -0.60 2.88
CA LEU A 129 -1.39 -1.14 4.03
C LEU A 129 -2.22 -2.16 4.82
N TYR A 130 -3.53 -1.97 4.94
CA TYR A 130 -4.46 -2.97 5.46
C TYR A 130 -4.43 -4.25 4.59
N ALA A 131 -4.39 -4.11 3.27
CA ALA A 131 -4.30 -5.20 2.33
C ALA A 131 -3.03 -6.05 2.52
N GLU A 132 -1.86 -5.43 2.72
CA GLU A 132 -0.62 -6.15 3.05
C GLU A 132 -0.80 -7.04 4.30
N ARG A 133 -1.42 -6.50 5.35
CA ARG A 133 -1.69 -7.26 6.59
C ARG A 133 -2.70 -8.39 6.36
N LEU A 134 -3.75 -8.13 5.59
CA LEU A 134 -4.75 -9.11 5.23
C LEU A 134 -4.13 -10.30 4.48
N MET A 135 -3.13 -10.07 3.63
CA MET A 135 -2.42 -11.14 2.94
C MET A 135 -1.71 -12.09 3.90
N ALA A 136 -1.14 -11.57 4.99
CA ALA A 136 -0.58 -12.42 6.05
C ALA A 136 -1.68 -13.19 6.81
N GLU A 137 -2.80 -12.54 7.13
CA GLU A 137 -3.95 -13.20 7.80
C GLU A 137 -4.54 -14.35 6.94
N LEU A 138 -4.47 -14.23 5.61
CA LEU A 138 -4.95 -15.24 4.66
C LEU A 138 -3.91 -16.31 4.27
N GLY A 139 -2.70 -16.27 4.84
CA GLY A 139 -1.65 -17.29 4.60
C GLY A 139 -0.77 -17.06 3.37
N PHE A 140 -0.85 -15.89 2.72
CA PHE A 140 -0.02 -15.58 1.54
C PHE A 140 1.40 -15.08 1.90
N MET A 141 1.70 -14.94 3.19
CA MET A 141 2.99 -14.49 3.71
C MET A 141 3.60 -15.51 4.68
N ASP A 142 3.30 -16.80 4.51
CA ASP A 142 3.78 -17.87 5.41
C ASP A 142 5.27 -18.14 5.27
N ASP A 143 5.90 -17.76 4.15
CA ASP A 143 7.35 -17.83 4.02
C ASP A 143 8.02 -16.82 4.97
N PRO A 144 8.95 -17.26 5.85
CA PRO A 144 9.55 -16.39 6.86
C PRO A 144 10.28 -15.17 6.31
N GLY A 145 10.88 -15.27 5.11
CA GLY A 145 11.54 -14.14 4.47
C GLY A 145 10.53 -13.09 4.01
N ASN A 146 9.46 -13.52 3.34
CA ASN A 146 8.39 -12.62 2.91
C ASN A 146 7.67 -11.97 4.10
N TYR A 147 7.43 -12.73 5.17
CA TYR A 147 6.85 -12.18 6.40
C TYR A 147 7.77 -11.16 7.08
N LEU A 148 9.09 -11.40 7.07
CA LEU A 148 10.06 -10.41 7.55
C LEU A 148 10.01 -9.12 6.70
N GLY A 149 9.83 -9.24 5.39
CA GLY A 149 9.64 -8.09 4.49
C GLY A 149 8.40 -7.27 4.83
N LEU A 150 7.28 -7.94 5.10
CA LEU A 150 6.06 -7.29 5.59
C LEU A 150 6.35 -6.53 6.89
N LEU A 151 7.04 -7.14 7.86
CA LEU A 151 7.35 -6.49 9.14
C LEU A 151 8.29 -5.29 8.97
N ASP A 152 9.29 -5.37 8.09
CA ASP A 152 10.17 -4.24 7.75
C ASP A 152 9.37 -3.08 7.15
N GLY A 153 8.47 -3.39 6.21
CA GLY A 153 7.55 -2.43 5.66
C GLY A 153 6.64 -1.78 6.71
N GLN A 154 6.09 -2.57 7.64
CA GLN A 154 5.27 -2.07 8.74
C GLN A 154 6.06 -1.15 9.68
N SER A 155 7.32 -1.50 9.98
CA SER A 155 8.23 -0.68 10.79
C SER A 155 8.49 0.68 10.14
N LEU A 156 8.83 0.70 8.84
CA LEU A 156 9.00 1.93 8.07
C LEU A 156 7.75 2.82 8.13
N ARG A 157 6.55 2.24 7.92
CA ARG A 157 5.29 3.01 7.95
C ARG A 157 4.97 3.54 9.34
N ALA A 158 5.37 2.84 10.41
CA ALA A 158 5.26 3.35 11.78
C ALA A 158 6.25 4.51 12.02
N ALA A 159 7.49 4.39 11.56
CA ALA A 159 8.50 5.44 11.65
C ALA A 159 8.06 6.74 10.94
N ARG A 160 7.38 6.62 9.80
CA ARG A 160 6.78 7.77 9.07
C ARG A 160 5.85 8.60 9.96
N VAL A 161 5.03 7.96 10.80
CA VAL A 161 4.10 8.65 11.72
C VAL A 161 4.87 9.49 12.74
N VAL A 162 5.90 8.90 13.35
CA VAL A 162 6.72 9.58 14.35
C VAL A 162 7.46 10.78 13.73
N LEU A 163 8.08 10.56 12.56
CA LEU A 163 8.85 11.61 11.89
C LEU A 163 7.97 12.77 11.42
N ASP A 164 6.91 12.47 10.68
CA ASP A 164 6.08 13.51 10.08
C ASP A 164 5.40 14.35 11.16
N ILE A 165 4.70 13.72 12.09
CA ILE A 165 4.01 14.42 13.18
C ILE A 165 5.03 15.10 14.09
N GLY A 166 6.12 14.43 14.45
CA GLY A 166 7.14 14.99 15.32
C GLY A 166 7.75 16.27 14.76
N VAL A 167 8.18 16.23 13.50
CA VAL A 167 8.81 17.37 12.84
C VAL A 167 7.81 18.51 12.61
N HIS A 168 6.66 18.21 12.00
CA HIS A 168 5.74 19.26 11.55
C HIS A 168 4.86 19.84 12.66
N CYS A 169 4.62 19.08 13.74
CA CYS A 169 3.91 19.58 14.91
C CYS A 169 4.84 20.12 16.02
N GLY A 170 6.15 20.04 15.84
CA GLY A 170 7.14 20.55 16.80
C GLY A 170 7.24 19.72 18.07
N PHE A 171 6.92 18.42 18.04
CA PHE A 171 7.12 17.54 19.19
C PHE A 171 8.61 17.22 19.37
N GLU A 172 9.00 16.84 20.59
CA GLU A 172 10.36 16.44 20.86
C GLU A 172 10.71 15.14 20.11
N ALA A 173 11.96 15.06 19.64
CA ALA A 173 12.51 13.84 19.07
C ALA A 173 12.64 12.76 20.17
N PRO A 174 12.52 11.46 19.83
CA PRO A 174 12.71 10.37 20.78
C PRO A 174 14.08 10.39 21.44
N ALA A 175 14.15 9.86 22.67
CA ALA A 175 15.40 9.78 23.43
C ALA A 175 16.51 9.01 22.71
N GLU A 176 16.14 8.00 21.91
CA GLU A 176 17.09 7.18 21.12
C GLU A 176 17.89 7.99 20.08
N VAL A 177 17.39 9.15 19.66
CA VAL A 177 18.09 10.09 18.78
C VAL A 177 18.49 11.38 19.50
N GLY A 178 18.51 11.38 20.84
CA GLY A 178 19.01 12.46 21.68
C GLY A 178 17.97 13.50 22.10
N GLY A 179 16.68 13.23 22.00
CA GLY A 179 15.61 14.10 22.52
C GLY A 179 15.61 15.52 21.92
N GLY A 180 14.82 16.43 22.49
CA GLY A 180 14.74 17.83 22.09
C GLY A 180 14.25 18.04 20.65
N SER A 181 14.57 19.18 20.06
CA SER A 181 14.10 19.51 18.70
C SER A 181 14.66 18.55 17.62
N TRP A 182 13.82 18.25 16.63
CA TRP A 182 14.23 17.50 15.47
C TRP A 182 15.26 18.28 14.63
N THR A 183 16.25 17.56 14.12
CA THR A 183 17.15 17.98 13.05
C THR A 183 17.12 16.96 11.94
N TYR A 184 17.64 17.30 10.76
CA TYR A 184 17.75 16.34 9.64
C TYR A 184 18.54 15.09 10.07
N ASP A 185 19.64 15.25 10.79
CA ASP A 185 20.49 14.13 11.23
C ASP A 185 19.79 13.20 12.22
N LYS A 186 19.00 13.75 13.13
CA LYS A 186 18.17 12.96 14.04
C LYS A 186 17.08 12.19 13.28
N ALA A 187 16.39 12.85 12.35
CA ALA A 187 15.38 12.23 11.52
C ALA A 187 15.99 11.11 10.63
N TRP A 188 17.17 11.36 10.07
CA TRP A 188 17.92 10.37 9.31
C TRP A 188 18.32 9.17 10.16
N THR A 189 18.89 9.40 11.35
CA THR A 189 19.30 8.34 12.28
C THR A 189 18.08 7.49 12.70
N PHE A 190 16.98 8.14 13.02
CA PHE A 190 15.74 7.47 13.39
C PHE A 190 15.21 6.60 12.26
N LEU A 191 15.10 7.14 11.03
CA LEU A 191 14.57 6.41 9.89
C LEU A 191 15.42 5.17 9.54
N ARG A 192 16.75 5.31 9.56
CA ARG A 192 17.67 4.19 9.32
C ARG A 192 17.59 3.09 10.36
N ALA A 193 17.25 3.40 11.59
CA ALA A 193 17.09 2.41 12.67
C ALA A 193 15.82 1.56 12.51
N HIS A 194 14.85 2.03 11.72
CA HIS A 194 13.53 1.41 11.60
C HIS A 194 13.22 0.84 10.20
N SER A 195 14.20 0.73 9.31
CA SER A 195 14.03 0.12 7.99
C SER A 195 15.34 -0.43 7.45
N ASN A 196 15.25 -1.53 6.73
CA ASN A 196 16.35 -2.14 5.98
C ASN A 196 16.37 -1.70 4.49
N GLU A 197 15.66 -0.62 4.14
CA GLU A 197 15.73 -0.01 2.82
C GLU A 197 17.16 0.51 2.49
N GLY A 198 17.50 0.50 1.19
CA GLY A 198 18.74 1.09 0.71
C GLY A 198 18.85 2.58 1.04
N GLU A 199 20.07 3.05 1.28
CA GLU A 199 20.32 4.43 1.73
C GLU A 199 19.73 5.49 0.79
N GLU A 200 19.84 5.32 -0.52
CA GLU A 200 19.29 6.27 -1.49
C GLU A 200 17.77 6.36 -1.41
N MET A 201 17.10 5.22 -1.25
CA MET A 201 15.65 5.18 -1.07
C MET A 201 15.23 5.84 0.25
N LEU A 202 15.92 5.57 1.35
CA LEU A 202 15.64 6.21 2.63
C LEU A 202 15.86 7.73 2.60
N ARG A 203 16.87 8.23 1.86
CA ARG A 203 17.07 9.68 1.66
C ARG A 203 15.93 10.29 0.85
N PHE A 204 15.52 9.63 -0.22
CA PHE A 204 14.34 10.05 -0.98
C PHE A 204 13.10 10.11 -0.08
N GLU A 205 12.86 9.07 0.70
CA GLU A 205 11.72 8.97 1.63
C GLU A 205 11.77 10.10 2.68
N LEU A 206 12.90 10.30 3.36
CA LEU A 206 13.03 11.37 4.35
C LEU A 206 12.74 12.75 3.75
N ASN A 207 13.33 13.06 2.59
CA ASN A 207 13.10 14.34 1.92
C ASN A 207 11.62 14.52 1.52
N ARG A 208 10.97 13.43 1.09
CA ARG A 208 9.55 13.43 0.78
C ARG A 208 8.70 13.74 2.01
N TYR A 209 9.00 13.13 3.18
CA TYR A 209 8.27 13.41 4.42
C TYR A 209 8.43 14.86 4.87
N LEU A 210 9.64 15.39 4.81
CA LEU A 210 9.92 16.78 5.18
C LEU A 210 9.28 17.79 4.23
N GLY A 211 9.09 17.44 2.96
CA GLY A 211 8.52 18.31 1.94
C GLY A 211 7.00 18.15 1.74
N TRP A 212 6.38 17.13 2.34
CA TRP A 212 4.95 16.82 2.13
C TRP A 212 4.25 16.44 3.44
N PRO A 213 3.99 17.42 4.33
CA PRO A 213 3.38 17.18 5.64
C PRO A 213 2.05 16.43 5.55
N GLY A 214 1.87 15.44 6.42
CA GLY A 214 0.61 14.69 6.54
C GLY A 214 0.41 13.55 5.54
N GLN A 215 1.24 13.42 4.50
CA GLN A 215 1.13 12.31 3.56
C GLN A 215 1.74 11.02 4.14
N ALA A 216 2.94 11.09 4.72
CA ALA A 216 3.64 9.93 5.25
C ALA A 216 2.88 9.18 6.38
N PRO A 217 2.21 9.84 7.34
CA PRO A 217 1.44 9.16 8.38
C PRO A 217 0.14 8.54 7.88
N SER A 218 -0.36 8.94 6.71
CA SER A 218 -1.66 8.51 6.18
C SER A 218 -1.77 7.00 5.97
N TYR A 219 -0.65 6.33 5.71
CA TYR A 219 -0.54 4.87 5.57
C TYR A 219 -0.95 4.15 6.87
N LYS A 220 -0.19 4.38 7.93
CA LYS A 220 -0.36 3.65 9.20
C LYS A 220 -1.59 4.10 9.98
N VAL A 221 -1.92 5.39 9.93
CA VAL A 221 -3.14 5.94 10.52
C VAL A 221 -4.36 5.42 9.76
N GLY A 222 -4.30 5.43 8.43
CA GLY A 222 -5.37 4.89 7.58
C GLY A 222 -5.59 3.40 7.79
N GLU A 223 -4.54 2.57 7.83
CA GLU A 223 -4.62 1.13 8.15
C GLU A 223 -5.35 0.90 9.47
N ARG A 224 -4.97 1.66 10.51
CA ARG A 224 -5.63 1.56 11.82
C ARG A 224 -7.14 1.81 11.73
N LEU A 225 -7.55 2.84 10.98
CA LEU A 225 -8.96 3.17 10.82
C LEU A 225 -9.71 2.13 9.99
N TRP A 226 -9.08 1.54 8.98
CA TRP A 226 -9.64 0.40 8.23
C TRP A 226 -9.84 -0.83 9.11
N LEU A 227 -8.88 -1.16 9.98
CA LEU A 227 -8.99 -2.26 10.94
C LEU A 227 -10.12 -2.00 11.95
N GLN A 228 -10.20 -0.78 12.49
CA GLN A 228 -11.27 -0.40 13.41
C GLN A 228 -12.65 -0.49 12.75
N LEU A 229 -12.77 -0.07 11.50
CA LEU A 229 -14.00 -0.18 10.73
C LEU A 229 -14.42 -1.65 10.54
N ARG A 230 -13.46 -2.52 10.17
CA ARG A 230 -13.71 -3.98 10.07
C ARG A 230 -14.19 -4.56 11.39
N ASP A 231 -13.48 -4.26 12.47
CA ASP A 231 -13.81 -4.77 13.81
C ASP A 231 -15.21 -4.30 14.25
N GLU A 232 -15.56 -3.06 14.01
CA GLU A 232 -16.88 -2.51 14.32
C GLU A 232 -17.98 -3.16 13.46
N ALA A 233 -17.75 -3.35 12.17
CA ALA A 233 -18.67 -4.05 11.28
C ALA A 233 -18.88 -5.50 11.73
N GLN A 234 -17.82 -6.19 12.13
CA GLN A 234 -17.90 -7.55 12.67
C GLN A 234 -18.68 -7.61 13.98
N GLN A 235 -18.43 -6.68 14.90
CA GLN A 235 -19.16 -6.62 16.17
C GLN A 235 -20.66 -6.39 15.95
N ARG A 236 -21.05 -5.53 15.00
CA ARG A 236 -22.44 -5.25 14.69
C ARG A 236 -23.16 -6.43 14.02
N ALA A 237 -22.47 -7.12 13.12
CA ALA A 237 -23.03 -8.23 12.37
C ALA A 237 -23.02 -9.57 13.14
N GLY A 238 -22.15 -9.72 14.14
CA GLY A 238 -21.99 -10.98 14.89
C GLY A 238 -21.71 -12.16 13.96
N ASP A 239 -22.47 -13.26 14.15
CA ASP A 239 -22.33 -14.49 13.35
C ASP A 239 -22.68 -14.31 11.86
N ALA A 240 -23.36 -13.22 11.48
CA ALA A 240 -23.68 -12.92 10.09
C ALA A 240 -22.55 -12.15 9.37
N PHE A 241 -21.42 -11.86 10.02
CA PHE A 241 -20.33 -11.16 9.39
C PHE A 241 -19.68 -11.97 8.27
N SER A 242 -19.54 -11.33 7.11
CA SER A 242 -18.79 -11.83 5.95
C SER A 242 -17.70 -10.84 5.60
N LEU A 243 -16.44 -11.26 5.70
CA LEU A 243 -15.29 -10.42 5.34
C LEU A 243 -15.34 -10.00 3.86
N LYS A 244 -15.75 -10.91 2.98
CA LYS A 244 -15.92 -10.64 1.55
C LYS A 244 -17.01 -9.58 1.29
N ASP A 245 -18.15 -9.68 1.96
CA ASP A 245 -19.23 -8.69 1.84
C ASP A 245 -18.82 -7.33 2.44
N PHE A 246 -18.10 -7.32 3.55
CA PHE A 246 -17.54 -6.11 4.13
C PHE A 246 -16.62 -5.41 3.11
N HIS A 247 -15.68 -6.13 2.52
CA HIS A 247 -14.77 -5.56 1.53
C HIS A 247 -15.51 -5.03 0.30
N ARG A 248 -16.48 -5.79 -0.23
CA ARG A 248 -17.28 -5.34 -1.36
C ARG A 248 -18.00 -4.03 -1.05
N ARG A 249 -18.70 -3.95 0.07
CA ARG A 249 -19.41 -2.73 0.49
C ARG A 249 -18.46 -1.54 0.65
N ALA A 250 -17.34 -1.74 1.32
CA ALA A 250 -16.36 -0.68 1.55
C ALA A 250 -15.70 -0.18 0.25
N LEU A 251 -15.35 -1.09 -0.68
CA LEU A 251 -14.78 -0.73 -1.97
C LEU A 251 -15.79 -0.03 -2.90
N ASP A 252 -17.07 -0.40 -2.82
CA ASP A 252 -18.14 0.18 -3.62
C ASP A 252 -18.45 1.64 -3.23
N VAL A 253 -18.08 2.07 -2.02
CA VAL A 253 -18.16 3.48 -1.60
C VAL A 253 -17.25 4.36 -2.48
N GLY A 254 -16.15 3.82 -2.99
CA GLY A 254 -15.11 4.57 -3.70
C GLY A 254 -14.31 5.49 -2.78
N SER A 255 -13.41 6.29 -3.34
CA SER A 255 -12.54 7.18 -2.55
C SER A 255 -13.31 8.31 -1.86
N GLY A 256 -12.89 8.65 -0.64
CA GLY A 256 -13.48 9.69 0.18
C GLY A 256 -12.78 9.81 1.54
N GLY A 257 -13.28 10.67 2.42
CA GLY A 257 -12.83 10.72 3.82
C GLY A 257 -13.15 9.43 4.55
N LEU A 258 -12.29 9.04 5.49
CA LEU A 258 -12.48 7.80 6.26
C LEU A 258 -13.73 7.83 7.16
N ASP A 259 -14.13 9.00 7.65
CA ASP A 259 -15.39 9.15 8.39
C ASP A 259 -16.59 8.86 7.49
N VAL A 260 -16.57 9.38 6.25
CA VAL A 260 -17.63 9.12 5.25
C VAL A 260 -17.67 7.64 4.89
N LEU A 261 -16.51 7.00 4.72
CA LEU A 261 -16.45 5.56 4.50
C LEU A 261 -17.07 4.78 5.66
N ARG A 262 -16.70 5.16 6.90
CA ARG A 262 -17.24 4.50 8.09
C ARG A 262 -18.76 4.57 8.16
N ASP A 263 -19.31 5.76 7.98
CA ASP A 263 -20.77 5.97 8.01
C ASP A 263 -21.44 5.14 6.89
N ALA A 264 -20.93 5.19 5.66
CA ALA A 264 -21.51 4.45 4.52
C ALA A 264 -21.42 2.92 4.66
N VAL A 265 -20.47 2.40 5.40
CA VAL A 265 -20.31 0.94 5.61
C VAL A 265 -21.15 0.46 6.79
N LEU A 266 -21.35 1.28 7.81
CA LEU A 266 -21.98 0.87 9.06
C LEU A 266 -23.48 1.18 9.11
N ASP A 267 -23.96 2.11 8.28
CA ASP A 267 -25.41 2.41 8.12
C ASP A 267 -26.09 1.41 7.16
#